data_97ac3b036ba445ed182be2d89c8c7ab8
#
_entry.id   97ac3b036ba445ed182be2d89c8c7ab8
#
_cell.length_a   1.000
_cell.length_b   1.000
_cell.length_c   1.000
_cell.angle_alpha   90.00
_cell.angle_beta   90.00
_cell.angle_gamma   90.00
#
_symmetry.space_group_name_H-M   'P 1'
#
loop_
_entity.id
_entity.type
_entity.pdbx_description
1 polymer ?
#
loop_
_entity_poly.entity_id
_entity_poly.type
_entity_poly.pdbx_seq_one_letter_code
_entity_poly.pdbx_strand_id
1 'polypeptide(L)'
;FEQLRPEIYLIADPLFWIVPEKRVQLFRTLAEKTAWPMSLFIPARALKNKEWQPMLAGNRNIRLCIYNTTPIEGVQGFCNWVFAKGWGVPRPHNVLIPSIAIGLRLPFKKIYLAGADHSWLPEITVTDDNVVLMHQKHFYDQNKSQAATVTQENLHSARLYTILYHMYVAFKSYFVLEAYARRLGK
;
A
#
# COMPACT_ATOMS: atom_id res chain seq x y z
N PHE A 1 2.23 -14.80 7.99
CA PHE A 1 3.45 -14.00 8.12
C PHE A 1 4.65 -14.85 8.53
N GLU A 2 4.61 -15.54 9.68
CA GLU A 2 5.70 -16.42 10.18
C GLU A 2 6.05 -17.58 9.24
N GLN A 3 5.08 -18.12 8.53
CA GLN A 3 5.29 -19.18 7.52
C GLN A 3 5.97 -18.65 6.24
N LEU A 4 5.58 -17.44 5.80
CA LEU A 4 6.12 -16.83 4.58
C LEU A 4 7.52 -16.24 4.78
N ARG A 5 7.86 -15.80 5.99
CA ARG A 5 9.14 -15.16 6.35
C ARG A 5 9.62 -14.15 5.31
N PRO A 6 8.84 -13.09 5.04
CA PRO A 6 9.19 -12.13 4.00
C PRO A 6 10.51 -11.40 4.33
N GLU A 7 11.42 -11.33 3.38
CA GLU A 7 12.67 -10.55 3.51
C GLU A 7 12.40 -9.04 3.45
N ILE A 8 11.30 -8.66 2.80
CA ILE A 8 10.84 -7.28 2.68
C ILE A 8 9.37 -7.23 3.10
N TYR A 9 9.08 -6.35 4.04
CA TYR A 9 7.71 -6.05 4.46
C TYR A 9 7.44 -4.56 4.35
N LEU A 10 6.33 -4.18 3.73
CA LEU A 10 6.01 -2.78 3.48
C LEU A 10 4.66 -2.42 4.12
N ILE A 11 4.64 -1.32 4.87
CA ILE A 11 3.45 -0.76 5.48
C ILE A 11 3.11 0.55 4.75
N ALA A 12 1.94 0.59 4.10
CA ALA A 12 1.46 1.78 3.40
C ALA A 12 0.16 2.35 3.98
N ASP A 13 -0.66 1.50 4.59
CA ASP A 13 -2.00 1.87 5.06
C ASP A 13 -1.95 3.05 6.04
N PRO A 14 -2.66 4.16 5.76
CA PRO A 14 -2.76 5.31 6.63
C PRO A 14 -3.31 4.99 8.02
N LEU A 15 -4.17 3.98 8.17
CA LEU A 15 -4.80 3.62 9.44
C LEU A 15 -3.78 3.32 10.53
N PHE A 16 -2.64 2.69 10.18
CA PHE A 16 -1.58 2.43 11.16
C PHE A 16 -0.90 3.69 11.70
N TRP A 17 -1.08 4.84 11.02
CA TRP A 17 -0.51 6.12 11.45
C TRP A 17 -1.53 7.03 12.12
N ILE A 18 -2.83 6.79 11.88
CA ILE A 18 -3.95 7.56 12.43
C ILE A 18 -4.47 6.93 13.72
N VAL A 19 -4.60 5.58 13.75
CA VAL A 19 -5.18 4.83 14.89
C VAL A 19 -4.07 4.26 15.76
N PRO A 20 -3.84 4.80 16.98
CA PRO A 20 -2.75 4.39 17.85
C PRO A 20 -2.77 2.90 18.22
N GLU A 21 -3.95 2.34 18.50
CA GLU A 21 -4.14 0.95 18.91
C GLU A 21 -3.70 -0.02 17.81
N LYS A 22 -4.11 0.23 16.55
CA LYS A 22 -3.71 -0.58 15.39
C LYS A 22 -2.20 -0.50 15.17
N ARG A 23 -1.61 0.69 15.36
CA ARG A 23 -0.17 0.90 15.25
C ARG A 23 0.58 0.08 16.31
N VAL A 24 0.21 0.22 17.57
CA VAL A 24 0.83 -0.50 18.69
C VAL A 24 0.73 -2.01 18.49
N GLN A 25 -0.44 -2.51 18.12
CA GLN A 25 -0.66 -3.94 17.86
C GLN A 25 0.24 -4.46 16.74
N LEU A 26 0.32 -3.73 15.62
CA LEU A 26 1.15 -4.11 14.47
C LEU A 26 2.63 -4.17 14.86
N PHE A 27 3.18 -3.11 15.44
CA PHE A 27 4.60 -3.06 15.77
C PHE A 27 5.01 -4.01 16.87
N ARG A 28 4.13 -4.28 17.85
CA ARG A 28 4.34 -5.34 18.84
C ARG A 28 4.40 -6.71 18.15
N THR A 29 3.44 -7.01 17.28
CA THR A 29 3.43 -8.28 16.54
C THR A 29 4.70 -8.45 15.70
N LEU A 30 5.14 -7.40 15.00
CA LEU A 30 6.38 -7.44 14.21
C LEU A 30 7.59 -7.68 15.12
N ALA A 31 7.68 -6.98 16.25
CA ALA A 31 8.79 -7.13 17.19
C ALA A 31 8.87 -8.55 17.79
N GLU A 32 7.73 -9.14 18.16
CA GLU A 32 7.66 -10.44 18.80
C GLU A 32 7.82 -11.60 17.82
N LYS A 33 7.27 -11.47 16.61
CA LYS A 33 7.12 -12.56 15.66
C LYS A 33 8.21 -12.63 14.58
N THR A 34 9.03 -11.59 14.41
CA THR A 34 10.08 -11.59 13.40
C THR A 34 11.37 -12.19 13.93
N ALA A 35 11.62 -13.46 13.59
CA ALA A 35 12.83 -14.20 13.99
C ALA A 35 13.81 -14.42 12.81
N TRP A 36 13.66 -13.69 11.70
CA TRP A 36 14.50 -13.77 10.50
C TRP A 36 14.88 -12.36 10.01
N PRO A 37 15.95 -12.20 9.25
CA PRO A 37 16.35 -10.92 8.68
C PRO A 37 15.25 -10.34 7.78
N MET A 38 14.73 -9.16 8.12
CA MET A 38 13.64 -8.51 7.40
C MET A 38 13.89 -7.00 7.27
N SER A 39 13.73 -6.49 6.05
CA SER A 39 13.71 -5.04 5.78
C SER A 39 12.26 -4.55 5.88
N LEU A 40 11.99 -3.74 6.90
CA LEU A 40 10.67 -3.14 7.14
C LEU A 40 10.63 -1.75 6.49
N PHE A 41 9.86 -1.61 5.42
CA PHE A 41 9.64 -0.34 4.73
C PHE A 41 8.44 0.40 5.31
N ILE A 42 8.67 1.62 5.79
CA ILE A 42 7.63 2.51 6.31
C ILE A 42 7.66 3.87 5.62
N PRO A 43 6.51 4.55 5.45
CA PRO A 43 6.48 5.87 4.81
C PRO A 43 7.14 6.93 5.71
N ALA A 44 7.79 7.92 5.11
CA ALA A 44 8.47 8.99 5.83
C ALA A 44 7.56 9.73 6.84
N ARG A 45 6.25 9.84 6.53
CA ARG A 45 5.26 10.42 7.45
C ARG A 45 5.15 9.66 8.79
N ALA A 46 5.49 8.36 8.81
CA ALA A 46 5.47 7.56 10.04
C ALA A 46 6.44 8.05 11.11
N LEU A 47 7.48 8.77 10.71
CA LEU A 47 8.48 9.33 11.62
C LEU A 47 7.91 10.44 12.53
N LYS A 48 6.73 10.99 12.20
CA LYS A 48 6.02 11.93 13.07
C LYS A 48 5.55 11.29 14.37
N ASN A 49 5.29 9.98 14.35
CA ASN A 49 4.86 9.19 15.50
C ASN A 49 6.06 8.42 16.03
N LYS A 50 6.54 8.75 17.22
CA LYS A 50 7.77 8.14 17.77
C LYS A 50 7.50 6.92 18.65
N GLU A 51 6.25 6.65 19.02
CA GLU A 51 5.86 5.63 20.02
C GLU A 51 6.16 4.19 19.58
N TRP A 52 6.19 3.92 18.28
CA TRP A 52 6.48 2.59 17.73
C TRP A 52 7.97 2.27 17.66
N GLN A 53 8.83 3.28 17.63
CA GLN A 53 10.28 3.08 17.46
C GLN A 53 10.90 2.25 18.59
N PRO A 54 10.62 2.53 19.89
CA PRO A 54 11.13 1.71 20.99
C PRO A 54 10.67 0.24 20.94
N MET A 55 9.50 -0.03 20.35
CA MET A 55 8.98 -1.40 20.26
C MET A 55 9.84 -2.30 19.36
N LEU A 56 10.46 -1.72 18.32
CA LEU A 56 11.34 -2.44 17.41
C LEU A 56 12.81 -2.49 17.87
N ALA A 57 13.21 -1.62 18.80
CA ALA A 57 14.61 -1.42 19.17
C ALA A 57 15.28 -2.70 19.70
N GLY A 58 14.51 -3.63 20.31
CA GLY A 58 15.00 -4.91 20.81
C GLY A 58 15.17 -6.00 19.77
N ASN A 59 14.59 -5.85 18.57
CA ASN A 59 14.62 -6.88 17.53
C ASN A 59 15.67 -6.57 16.45
N ARG A 60 16.85 -7.21 16.57
CA ARG A 60 17.98 -7.03 15.63
C ARG A 60 17.74 -7.61 14.24
N ASN A 61 16.69 -8.41 14.06
CA ASN A 61 16.34 -8.96 12.74
C ASN A 61 15.62 -7.96 11.86
N ILE A 62 15.06 -6.88 12.41
CA ILE A 62 14.29 -5.89 11.65
C ILE A 62 15.19 -4.71 11.29
N ARG A 63 15.46 -4.55 10.00
CA ARG A 63 16.10 -3.36 9.43
C ARG A 63 15.05 -2.38 8.97
N LEU A 64 14.99 -1.21 9.62
CA LEU A 64 14.05 -0.16 9.25
C LEU A 64 14.53 0.58 7.98
N CYS A 65 13.65 0.68 6.99
CA CYS A 65 13.86 1.40 5.73
C CYS A 65 12.75 2.45 5.56
N ILE A 66 13.13 3.70 5.34
CA ILE A 66 12.18 4.79 5.13
C ILE A 66 11.99 5.01 3.65
N TYR A 67 10.74 5.16 3.19
CA TYR A 67 10.45 5.52 1.81
C TYR A 67 9.56 6.77 1.70
N ASN A 68 9.71 7.47 0.58
CA ASN A 68 8.96 8.68 0.31
C ASN A 68 7.66 8.34 -0.44
N THR A 69 6.54 8.85 0.03
CA THR A 69 5.20 8.68 -0.56
C THR A 69 4.73 9.90 -1.34
N THR A 70 5.60 10.88 -1.58
CA THR A 70 5.26 12.07 -2.37
C THR A 70 4.77 11.64 -3.75
N PRO A 71 3.52 11.96 -4.14
CA PRO A 71 3.02 11.62 -5.45
C PRO A 71 3.70 12.49 -6.51
N ILE A 72 4.25 11.84 -7.54
CA ILE A 72 4.92 12.51 -8.65
C ILE A 72 4.15 12.22 -9.94
N GLU A 73 3.77 13.30 -10.61
CA GLU A 73 3.08 13.27 -11.89
C GLU A 73 3.72 14.30 -12.84
N GLY A 74 3.55 14.12 -14.14
CA GLY A 74 4.07 15.04 -15.15
C GLY A 74 4.84 14.34 -16.28
N VAL A 75 5.85 14.98 -16.79
CA VAL A 75 6.65 14.46 -17.89
C VAL A 75 7.41 13.22 -17.50
N GLN A 76 7.30 12.16 -18.29
CA GLN A 76 7.82 10.82 -17.99
C GLN A 76 9.31 10.83 -17.62
N GLY A 77 10.14 11.61 -18.34
CA GLY A 77 11.57 11.70 -18.05
C GLY A 77 11.88 12.21 -16.66
N PHE A 78 11.17 13.26 -16.21
CA PHE A 78 11.26 13.81 -14.87
C PHE A 78 10.77 12.81 -13.81
N CYS A 79 9.59 12.20 -14.04
CA CYS A 79 9.05 11.20 -13.13
C CYS A 79 10.03 10.04 -12.93
N ASN A 80 10.58 9.49 -14.01
CA ASN A 80 11.54 8.39 -13.95
C ASN A 80 12.81 8.75 -13.18
N TRP A 81 13.30 9.98 -13.35
CA TRP A 81 14.46 10.48 -12.61
C TRP A 81 14.16 10.58 -11.09
N VAL A 82 13.01 11.12 -10.72
CA VAL A 82 12.55 11.20 -9.32
C VAL A 82 12.39 9.82 -8.71
N PHE A 83 11.78 8.87 -9.44
CA PHE A 83 11.61 7.48 -8.98
C PHE A 83 12.96 6.79 -8.77
N ALA A 84 13.91 6.97 -9.67
CA ALA A 84 15.25 6.42 -9.53
C ALA A 84 15.96 6.92 -8.26
N LYS A 85 15.75 8.19 -7.88
CA LYS A 85 16.29 8.79 -6.66
C LYS A 85 15.49 8.41 -5.39
N GLY A 86 14.29 7.84 -5.55
CA GLY A 86 13.40 7.53 -4.43
C GLY A 86 12.80 8.76 -3.74
N TRP A 87 12.73 9.86 -4.46
CA TRP A 87 12.18 11.12 -3.94
C TRP A 87 10.67 11.20 -4.04
N GLY A 88 10.05 10.22 -4.68
CA GLY A 88 8.62 10.06 -4.76
C GLY A 88 8.23 8.79 -5.50
N VAL A 89 6.93 8.59 -5.62
CA VAL A 89 6.32 7.44 -6.30
C VAL A 89 5.13 7.92 -7.13
N PRO A 90 4.61 7.14 -8.09
CA PRO A 90 3.28 7.42 -8.65
C PRO A 90 2.27 7.49 -7.52
N ARG A 91 1.17 8.22 -7.70
CA ARG A 91 0.17 8.45 -6.63
C ARG A 91 -0.20 7.14 -5.89
N PRO A 92 0.18 6.99 -4.61
CA PRO A 92 0.09 5.71 -3.91
C PRO A 92 -1.31 5.47 -3.32
N HIS A 93 -2.27 5.08 -4.16
CA HIS A 93 -3.64 4.77 -3.72
C HIS A 93 -3.81 3.42 -3.02
N ASN A 94 -2.83 2.53 -3.14
CA ASN A 94 -2.79 1.26 -2.43
C ASN A 94 -1.35 0.84 -2.14
N VAL A 95 -1.19 -0.25 -1.40
CA VAL A 95 0.14 -0.75 -0.98
C VAL A 95 0.97 -1.29 -2.15
N LEU A 96 0.33 -1.76 -3.21
CA LEU A 96 1.02 -2.37 -4.35
C LEU A 96 1.86 -1.34 -5.12
N ILE A 97 1.38 -0.10 -5.27
CA ILE A 97 2.09 0.97 -5.98
C ILE A 97 3.47 1.26 -5.36
N PRO A 98 3.59 1.60 -4.06
CA PRO A 98 4.90 1.80 -3.45
C PRO A 98 5.73 0.50 -3.39
N SER A 99 5.10 -0.67 -3.27
CA SER A 99 5.81 -1.96 -3.29
C SER A 99 6.51 -2.20 -4.62
N ILE A 100 5.82 -2.00 -5.74
CA ILE A 100 6.41 -2.10 -7.08
C ILE A 100 7.49 -1.05 -7.26
N ALA A 101 7.24 0.22 -6.90
CA ALA A 101 8.20 1.30 -7.04
C ALA A 101 9.51 1.03 -6.28
N ILE A 102 9.42 0.48 -5.06
CA ILE A 102 10.58 0.07 -4.27
C ILE A 102 11.26 -1.14 -4.92
N GLY A 103 10.49 -2.17 -5.32
CA GLY A 103 11.01 -3.36 -5.98
C GLY A 103 11.80 -3.03 -7.24
N LEU A 104 11.35 -2.07 -8.04
CA LEU A 104 12.03 -1.60 -9.24
C LEU A 104 13.39 -0.94 -8.95
N ARG A 105 13.56 -0.35 -7.77
CA ARG A 105 14.83 0.26 -7.33
C ARG A 105 15.79 -0.76 -6.71
N LEU A 106 15.30 -1.90 -6.29
CA LEU A 106 16.13 -2.97 -5.74
C LEU A 106 16.78 -3.78 -6.89
N PRO A 107 17.85 -4.53 -6.62
CA PRO A 107 18.61 -5.25 -7.64
C PRO A 107 17.90 -6.51 -8.16
N PHE A 108 16.59 -6.52 -8.20
CA PHE A 108 15.81 -7.62 -8.78
C PHE A 108 15.82 -7.52 -10.31
N LYS A 109 16.03 -8.64 -10.98
CA LYS A 109 15.95 -8.74 -12.45
C LYS A 109 14.51 -8.85 -12.94
N LYS A 110 13.64 -9.48 -12.15
CA LYS A 110 12.22 -9.68 -12.45
C LYS A 110 11.38 -9.49 -11.20
N ILE A 111 10.18 -8.97 -11.36
CA ILE A 111 9.19 -8.79 -10.30
C ILE A 111 7.92 -9.48 -10.75
N TYR A 112 7.40 -10.38 -9.92
CA TYR A 112 6.13 -11.05 -10.14
C TYR A 112 5.08 -10.49 -9.18
N LEU A 113 3.90 -10.18 -9.71
CA LEU A 113 2.75 -9.74 -8.93
C LEU A 113 1.85 -10.94 -8.65
N ALA A 114 1.51 -11.16 -7.40
CA ALA A 114 0.59 -12.20 -6.98
C ALA A 114 -0.46 -11.62 -6.02
N GLY A 115 -1.70 -12.12 -6.09
CA GLY A 115 -2.80 -11.67 -5.24
C GLY A 115 -3.27 -10.24 -5.52
N ALA A 116 -3.15 -9.78 -6.78
CA ALA A 116 -3.54 -8.45 -7.23
C ALA A 116 -4.72 -8.51 -8.21
N ASP A 117 -5.83 -9.09 -7.78
CA ASP A 117 -6.96 -9.43 -8.66
C ASP A 117 -7.73 -8.22 -9.17
N HIS A 118 -7.77 -7.12 -8.42
CA HIS A 118 -8.44 -5.85 -8.77
C HIS A 118 -9.91 -6.02 -9.22
N SER A 119 -10.63 -6.93 -8.57
CA SER A 119 -12.05 -7.24 -8.85
C SER A 119 -13.03 -6.19 -8.33
N TRP A 120 -12.58 -4.97 -8.10
CA TRP A 120 -13.37 -3.94 -7.42
C TRP A 120 -14.62 -3.48 -8.19
N LEU A 121 -14.55 -3.37 -9.52
CA LEU A 121 -15.67 -2.87 -10.33
C LEU A 121 -16.91 -3.76 -10.24
N PRO A 122 -16.83 -5.08 -10.37
CA PRO A 122 -17.97 -5.98 -10.18
C PRO A 122 -18.54 -5.96 -8.75
N GLU A 123 -17.77 -5.50 -7.78
CA GLU A 123 -18.17 -5.46 -6.38
C GLU A 123 -18.92 -4.15 -6.00
N ILE A 124 -19.09 -3.23 -6.94
CA ILE A 124 -19.82 -1.98 -6.72
C ILE A 124 -21.28 -2.15 -7.12
N THR A 125 -22.18 -1.80 -6.21
CA THR A 125 -23.62 -1.70 -6.48
C THR A 125 -24.11 -0.32 -6.03
N VAL A 126 -25.12 0.19 -6.75
CA VAL A 126 -25.82 1.44 -6.39
C VAL A 126 -27.25 1.07 -6.07
N THR A 127 -27.73 1.45 -4.88
CA THR A 127 -29.11 1.22 -4.46
C THR A 127 -30.07 2.21 -5.13
N ASP A 128 -31.38 1.94 -5.06
CA ASP A 128 -32.43 2.85 -5.57
C ASP A 128 -32.38 4.23 -4.88
N ASP A 129 -31.83 4.31 -3.65
CA ASP A 129 -31.63 5.56 -2.91
C ASP A 129 -30.28 6.25 -3.23
N ASN A 130 -29.60 5.87 -4.32
CA ASN A 130 -28.28 6.38 -4.71
C ASN A 130 -27.15 6.15 -3.68
N VAL A 131 -27.27 5.16 -2.85
CA VAL A 131 -26.20 4.74 -1.93
C VAL A 131 -25.28 3.77 -2.64
N VAL A 132 -23.97 4.06 -2.62
CA VAL A 132 -22.97 3.16 -3.20
C VAL A 132 -22.53 2.14 -2.16
N LEU A 133 -22.68 0.87 -2.50
CA LEU A 133 -22.23 -0.26 -1.70
C LEU A 133 -21.04 -0.91 -2.40
N MET A 134 -20.02 -1.28 -1.63
CA MET A 134 -18.88 -2.04 -2.12
C MET A 134 -18.75 -3.34 -1.34
N HIS A 135 -18.81 -4.46 -2.06
CA HIS A 135 -18.65 -5.78 -1.51
C HIS A 135 -17.17 -6.17 -1.53
N GLN A 136 -16.44 -5.89 -0.44
CA GLN A 136 -15.05 -6.31 -0.34
C GLN A 136 -14.98 -7.78 0.07
N LYS A 137 -14.74 -8.67 -0.88
CA LYS A 137 -14.45 -10.07 -0.61
C LYS A 137 -12.95 -10.23 -0.39
N HIS A 138 -12.55 -10.53 0.84
CA HIS A 138 -11.20 -10.98 1.11
C HIS A 138 -11.12 -12.50 0.97
N PHE A 139 -10.01 -13.02 0.43
CA PHE A 139 -9.81 -14.46 0.22
C PHE A 139 -9.94 -15.31 1.52
N TYR A 140 -9.82 -14.66 2.69
CA TYR A 140 -9.99 -15.27 4.00
C TYR A 140 -11.40 -15.13 4.59
N ASP A 141 -12.28 -14.39 3.94
CA ASP A 141 -13.67 -14.23 4.35
C ASP A 141 -14.49 -15.41 3.81
N GLN A 142 -14.44 -16.54 4.53
CA GLN A 142 -15.31 -17.68 4.24
C GLN A 142 -16.78 -17.27 4.40
N ASN A 143 -17.44 -16.98 3.26
CA ASN A 143 -18.91 -16.83 3.12
C ASN A 143 -19.62 -15.67 3.85
N LYS A 144 -18.95 -14.64 4.29
CA LYS A 144 -19.60 -13.44 4.85
C LYS A 144 -19.18 -12.17 4.09
N SER A 145 -19.66 -12.04 2.85
CA SER A 145 -19.61 -10.74 2.18
C SER A 145 -20.66 -9.84 2.82
N GLN A 146 -20.30 -9.05 3.81
CA GLN A 146 -21.13 -7.93 4.22
C GLN A 146 -20.92 -6.80 3.23
N ALA A 147 -21.99 -6.36 2.58
CA ALA A 147 -21.98 -5.11 1.83
C ALA A 147 -21.67 -3.98 2.80
N ALA A 148 -20.46 -3.45 2.72
CA ALA A 148 -20.09 -2.27 3.49
C ALA A 148 -20.47 -1.05 2.65
N THR A 149 -21.23 -0.12 3.25
CA THR A 149 -21.36 1.22 2.71
C THR A 149 -19.96 1.81 2.62
N VAL A 150 -19.56 2.31 1.46
CA VAL A 150 -18.25 2.95 1.29
C VAL A 150 -18.29 4.27 2.04
N THR A 151 -18.05 4.20 3.34
CA THR A 151 -17.82 5.36 4.18
C THR A 151 -16.31 5.63 4.21
N GLN A 152 -15.87 6.71 3.62
CA GLN A 152 -14.65 7.35 4.10
C GLN A 152 -14.97 7.90 5.48
N GLU A 153 -14.16 7.62 6.47
CA GLU A 153 -14.36 7.97 7.90
C GLU A 153 -14.55 9.46 8.20
N ASN A 154 -14.75 10.32 7.22
CA ASN A 154 -15.07 11.76 7.36
C ASN A 154 -15.85 12.34 6.18
N LEU A 155 -16.39 11.55 5.29
CA LEU A 155 -17.21 12.04 4.18
C LEU A 155 -18.51 11.23 4.12
N HIS A 156 -19.64 11.94 4.22
CA HIS A 156 -20.95 11.44 3.84
C HIS A 156 -20.84 10.57 2.58
N SER A 157 -21.43 9.40 2.57
CA SER A 157 -21.43 8.34 1.56
C SER A 157 -20.66 8.67 0.28
N ALA A 158 -19.53 8.01 0.06
CA ALA A 158 -18.66 8.30 -1.09
C ALA A 158 -19.49 8.17 -2.38
N ARG A 159 -19.53 9.23 -3.17
CA ARG A 159 -20.26 9.23 -4.44
C ARG A 159 -19.56 8.31 -5.44
N LEU A 160 -20.30 7.68 -6.31
CA LEU A 160 -19.78 6.74 -7.30
C LEU A 160 -18.59 7.32 -8.10
N TYR A 161 -18.69 8.58 -8.54
CA TYR A 161 -17.60 9.21 -9.28
C TYR A 161 -16.30 9.30 -8.49
N THR A 162 -16.36 9.48 -7.17
CA THR A 162 -15.17 9.51 -6.30
C THR A 162 -14.49 8.15 -6.26
N ILE A 163 -15.27 7.08 -6.16
CA ILE A 163 -14.76 5.71 -6.16
C ILE A 163 -14.09 5.40 -7.50
N LEU A 164 -14.77 5.71 -8.61
CA LEU A 164 -14.23 5.51 -9.96
C LEU A 164 -12.96 6.33 -10.19
N TYR A 165 -12.90 7.56 -9.68
CA TYR A 165 -11.69 8.39 -9.75
C TYR A 165 -10.52 7.74 -8.99
N HIS A 166 -10.74 7.20 -7.78
CA HIS A 166 -9.69 6.50 -7.02
C HIS A 166 -9.20 5.26 -7.76
N MET A 167 -10.08 4.48 -8.37
CA MET A 167 -9.71 3.35 -9.21
C MET A 167 -8.90 3.80 -10.44
N TYR A 168 -9.37 4.82 -11.14
CA TYR A 168 -8.64 5.41 -12.27
C TYR A 168 -7.21 5.80 -11.88
N VAL A 169 -7.05 6.50 -10.76
CA VAL A 169 -5.72 6.94 -10.29
C VAL A 169 -4.82 5.75 -9.94
N ALA A 170 -5.37 4.69 -9.33
CA ALA A 170 -4.62 3.47 -9.05
C ALA A 170 -4.12 2.80 -10.34
N PHE A 171 -5.00 2.59 -11.32
CA PHE A 171 -4.63 2.01 -12.61
C PHE A 171 -3.64 2.89 -13.38
N LYS A 172 -3.85 4.21 -13.42
CA LYS A 172 -2.90 5.15 -14.01
C LYS A 172 -1.51 5.00 -13.41
N SER A 173 -1.42 4.84 -12.09
CA SER A 173 -0.15 4.64 -11.40
C SER A 173 0.54 3.32 -11.78
N TYR A 174 -0.21 2.26 -12.05
CA TYR A 174 0.35 1.01 -12.57
C TYR A 174 0.94 1.18 -13.98
N PHE A 175 0.24 1.87 -14.88
CA PHE A 175 0.79 2.16 -16.21
C PHE A 175 2.09 2.98 -16.14
N VAL A 176 2.17 3.93 -15.22
CA VAL A 176 3.41 4.70 -15.00
C VAL A 176 4.54 3.78 -14.52
N LEU A 177 4.26 2.87 -13.58
CA LEU A 177 5.25 1.92 -13.08
C LEU A 177 5.65 0.90 -14.14
N GLU A 178 4.72 0.42 -14.96
CA GLU A 178 5.01 -0.48 -16.08
C GLU A 178 5.95 0.19 -17.10
N ALA A 179 5.66 1.43 -17.48
CA ALA A 179 6.52 2.20 -18.38
C ALA A 179 7.92 2.41 -17.79
N TYR A 180 8.00 2.64 -16.48
CA TYR A 180 9.28 2.75 -15.76
C TYR A 180 10.02 1.40 -15.70
N ALA A 181 9.33 0.30 -15.44
CA ALA A 181 9.90 -1.05 -15.43
C ALA A 181 10.50 -1.42 -16.79
N ARG A 182 9.75 -1.18 -17.88
CA ARG A 182 10.23 -1.40 -19.27
C ARG A 182 11.51 -0.62 -19.56
N ARG A 183 11.60 0.63 -19.11
CA ARG A 183 12.81 1.45 -19.25
C ARG A 183 14.01 0.86 -18.50
N LEU A 184 13.78 0.18 -17.36
CA LEU A 184 14.82 -0.48 -16.57
C LEU A 184 15.18 -1.89 -17.09
N GLY A 185 14.46 -2.40 -18.11
CA GLY A 185 14.62 -3.78 -18.60
C GLY A 185 14.14 -4.83 -17.60
N LYS A 186 13.13 -4.52 -16.81
CA LYS A 186 12.59 -5.39 -15.75
C LYS A 186 11.16 -5.82 -16.04
#